data_cc4bbd84d56ac4b1845b417c1727678b
#
_entry.id   cc4bbd84d56ac4b1845b417c1727678b
#
_cell.length_a   1.000
_cell.length_b   1.000
_cell.length_c   1.000
_cell.angle_alpha   90.00
_cell.angle_beta   90.00
_cell.angle_gamma   90.00
#
_symmetry.space_group_name_H-M   'P 1'
#
loop_
_entity.id
_entity.type
_entity.pdbx_description
1 polymer ?
#
loop_
_entity_poly.entity_id
_entity_poly.type
_entity_poly.pdbx_seq_one_letter_code
_entity_poly.pdbx_strand_id
1 'polypeptide(L)'
;LGDVYKRQGGNRANRSTCEIASHIKEKYGIESMAHLTCINSTRDDVDFMLDDFAANGIENILALRGDNKPDEEPKNDFPHASDLTAYIASKGSFDIAGACYPETHVDAESAEEDIKNLKIKVDAGASHLVSQLFFDNSCYYDFEKRARAAGVDVPIAAGIMPVTNKKQIERMVTLCGASLPSNCLLYTSPSPR
;
A
#
# COMPACT_ATOMS: atom_id res chain seq x y z
N LEU A 1 13.94 -4.18 3.18
CA LEU A 1 14.19 -5.54 2.71
C LEU A 1 12.96 -6.44 2.92
N GLY A 2 11.78 -5.97 2.74
CA GLY A 2 10.60 -6.79 2.81
C GLY A 2 10.15 -7.18 1.42
N ASP A 3 10.35 -8.43 1.02
CA ASP A 3 9.56 -9.01 -0.02
C ASP A 3 8.11 -8.96 0.44
N VAL A 4 7.38 -8.01 -0.10
CA VAL A 4 5.95 -7.89 0.09
C VAL A 4 5.33 -9.08 -0.63
N TYR A 5 5.06 -10.14 0.09
CA TYR A 5 4.28 -11.23 -0.41
C TYR A 5 2.85 -10.74 -0.65
N LYS A 6 2.58 -10.27 -1.86
CA LYS A 6 1.22 -10.15 -2.39
C LYS A 6 0.64 -11.56 -2.52
N ARG A 7 0.16 -12.13 -1.45
CA ARG A 7 -0.82 -13.21 -1.51
C ARG A 7 -2.19 -12.62 -1.26
N GLN A 8 -2.84 -12.29 -2.34
CA GLN A 8 -4.27 -12.01 -2.36
C GLN A 8 -5.03 -13.28 -2.02
N GLY A 9 -5.90 -13.21 -1.04
CA GLY A 9 -6.97 -14.16 -0.87
C GLY A 9 -7.20 -14.72 0.53
N GLY A 10 -8.29 -14.30 1.16
CA GLY A 10 -8.98 -14.98 2.25
C GLY A 10 -8.24 -15.04 3.59
N ASN A 11 -8.95 -15.49 4.64
CA ASN A 11 -8.46 -15.64 6.02
C ASN A 11 -7.08 -16.33 6.17
N ARG A 12 -6.69 -17.16 5.20
CA ARG A 12 -5.38 -17.86 5.20
C ARG A 12 -4.21 -16.94 4.83
N ALA A 13 -4.42 -15.98 3.92
CA ALA A 13 -3.36 -15.07 3.49
C ALA A 13 -3.05 -14.02 4.57
N ASN A 14 -4.07 -13.60 5.29
CA ASN A 14 -3.95 -12.65 6.38
C ASN A 14 -3.21 -13.26 7.57
N ARG A 15 -3.48 -14.53 7.93
CA ARG A 15 -2.68 -15.24 8.95
C ARG A 15 -1.21 -15.33 8.59
N SER A 16 -0.88 -15.62 7.33
CA SER A 16 0.52 -15.66 6.90
C SER A 16 1.20 -14.29 6.97
N THR A 17 0.47 -13.19 6.79
CA THR A 17 1.00 -11.82 6.95
C THR A 17 1.33 -11.54 8.41
N CYS A 18 0.43 -11.89 9.35
CA CYS A 18 0.66 -11.77 10.77
C CYS A 18 1.88 -12.61 11.23
N GLU A 19 1.93 -13.89 10.84
CA GLU A 19 3.04 -14.80 11.17
C GLU A 19 4.40 -14.30 10.67
N ILE A 20 4.47 -13.75 9.46
CA ILE A 20 5.71 -13.20 8.90
C ILE A 20 6.11 -11.92 9.64
N ALA A 21 5.17 -11.00 9.85
CA ALA A 21 5.43 -9.72 10.49
C ALA A 21 5.89 -9.92 11.95
N SER A 22 5.21 -10.77 12.71
CA SER A 22 5.58 -11.11 14.09
C SER A 22 6.93 -11.83 14.16
N HIS A 23 7.19 -12.77 13.25
CA HIS A 23 8.48 -13.46 13.20
C HIS A 23 9.65 -12.49 12.95
N ILE A 24 9.46 -11.50 12.08
CA ILE A 24 10.48 -10.48 11.81
C ILE A 24 10.74 -9.65 13.09
N LYS A 25 9.67 -9.21 13.76
CA LYS A 25 9.77 -8.43 14.99
C LYS A 25 10.43 -9.23 16.12
N GLU A 26 9.98 -10.45 16.38
CA GLU A 26 10.49 -11.30 17.45
C GLU A 26 11.93 -11.73 17.23
N LYS A 27 12.26 -12.16 16.02
CA LYS A 27 13.57 -12.75 15.74
C LYS A 27 14.66 -11.70 15.50
N TYR A 28 14.32 -10.58 14.89
CA TYR A 28 15.29 -9.59 14.43
C TYR A 28 15.17 -8.24 15.14
N GLY A 29 14.14 -8.03 15.96
CA GLY A 29 13.88 -6.75 16.63
C GLY A 29 13.56 -5.62 15.65
N ILE A 30 13.05 -5.94 14.45
CA ILE A 30 12.69 -4.96 13.41
C ILE A 30 11.20 -4.73 13.46
N GLU A 31 10.78 -3.47 13.58
CA GLU A 31 9.36 -3.11 13.48
C GLU A 31 8.81 -3.49 12.11
N SER A 32 7.67 -4.16 12.12
CA SER A 32 7.01 -4.66 10.93
C SER A 32 5.70 -3.92 10.67
N MET A 33 5.38 -3.71 9.41
CA MET A 33 4.11 -3.16 8.97
C MET A 33 3.31 -4.25 8.25
N ALA A 34 2.14 -4.59 8.79
CA ALA A 34 1.25 -5.59 8.21
C ALA A 34 0.33 -4.96 7.16
N HIS A 35 0.19 -5.60 6.01
CA HIS A 35 -0.77 -5.20 4.99
C HIS A 35 -2.16 -5.74 5.34
N LEU A 36 -3.16 -4.87 5.34
CA LEU A 36 -4.56 -5.23 5.54
C LEU A 36 -5.40 -4.69 4.37
N THR A 37 -6.09 -5.59 3.66
CA THR A 37 -6.94 -5.24 2.51
C THR A 37 -8.42 -5.41 2.87
N CYS A 38 -9.27 -4.52 2.36
CA CYS A 38 -10.69 -4.48 2.78
C CYS A 38 -11.69 -4.96 1.75
N ILE A 39 -11.39 -4.94 0.46
CA ILE A 39 -12.42 -5.17 -0.59
C ILE A 39 -13.17 -6.50 -0.48
N ASN A 40 -12.49 -7.54 0.02
CA ASN A 40 -13.05 -8.88 0.23
C ASN A 40 -13.14 -9.26 1.71
N SER A 41 -13.21 -8.26 2.62
CA SER A 41 -13.27 -8.46 4.06
C SER A 41 -14.56 -7.89 4.63
N THR A 42 -15.18 -8.63 5.54
CA THR A 42 -16.25 -8.12 6.41
C THR A 42 -15.66 -7.39 7.60
N ARG A 43 -16.49 -6.68 8.36
CA ARG A 43 -16.08 -6.08 9.65
C ARG A 43 -15.57 -7.13 10.62
N ASP A 44 -16.21 -8.29 10.69
CA ASP A 44 -15.78 -9.41 11.56
C ASP A 44 -14.42 -9.97 11.12
N ASP A 45 -14.17 -10.05 9.79
CA ASP A 45 -12.85 -10.45 9.27
C ASP A 45 -11.77 -9.45 9.68
N VAL A 46 -12.06 -8.15 9.60
CA VAL A 46 -11.13 -7.09 10.00
C VAL A 46 -10.88 -7.11 11.50
N ASP A 47 -11.94 -7.23 12.33
CA ASP A 47 -11.79 -7.31 13.79
C ASP A 47 -10.93 -8.50 14.19
N PHE A 48 -11.19 -9.68 13.63
CA PHE A 48 -10.36 -10.86 13.86
C PHE A 48 -8.87 -10.61 13.53
N MET A 49 -8.60 -9.90 12.42
CA MET A 49 -7.22 -9.58 12.03
C MET A 49 -6.56 -8.57 12.95
N LEU A 50 -7.29 -7.55 13.39
CA LEU A 50 -6.78 -6.56 14.33
C LEU A 50 -6.45 -7.19 15.68
N ASP A 51 -7.30 -8.09 16.16
CA ASP A 51 -7.05 -8.84 17.39
C ASP A 51 -5.81 -9.73 17.25
N ASP A 52 -5.64 -10.41 16.11
CA ASP A 52 -4.48 -11.25 15.84
C ASP A 52 -3.18 -10.40 15.74
N PHE A 53 -3.21 -9.24 15.08
CA PHE A 53 -2.09 -8.31 15.05
C PHE A 53 -1.71 -7.81 16.44
N ALA A 54 -2.69 -7.38 17.24
CA ALA A 54 -2.47 -6.92 18.60
C ALA A 54 -1.88 -8.01 19.49
N ALA A 55 -2.41 -9.24 19.41
CA ALA A 55 -1.93 -10.39 20.17
C ALA A 55 -0.48 -10.76 19.82
N ASN A 56 -0.02 -10.47 18.59
CA ASN A 56 1.33 -10.73 18.11
C ASN A 56 2.23 -9.48 18.12
N GLY A 57 1.81 -8.42 18.80
CA GLY A 57 2.61 -7.19 19.00
C GLY A 57 2.87 -6.39 17.74
N ILE A 58 2.03 -6.53 16.69
CA ILE A 58 2.10 -5.72 15.47
C ILE A 58 1.32 -4.44 15.73
N GLU A 59 2.00 -3.31 15.59
CA GLU A 59 1.45 -1.98 15.88
C GLU A 59 1.23 -1.14 14.61
N ASN A 60 1.84 -1.55 13.46
CA ASN A 60 1.82 -0.78 12.22
C ASN A 60 1.03 -1.52 11.14
N ILE A 61 0.06 -0.85 10.52
CA ILE A 61 -0.81 -1.41 9.47
C ILE A 61 -0.76 -0.54 8.23
N LEU A 62 -0.52 -1.15 7.07
CA LEU A 62 -0.76 -0.51 5.78
C LEU A 62 -2.19 -0.86 5.33
N ALA A 63 -3.09 0.11 5.45
CA ALA A 63 -4.49 -0.02 5.07
C ALA A 63 -4.68 0.17 3.56
N LEU A 64 -5.17 -0.86 2.90
CA LEU A 64 -5.33 -0.91 1.44
C LEU A 64 -6.77 -1.31 1.06
N ARG A 65 -7.25 -0.85 -0.09
CA ARG A 65 -8.49 -1.38 -0.66
C ARG A 65 -8.31 -2.84 -1.07
N GLY A 66 -7.21 -3.14 -1.73
CA GLY A 66 -6.98 -4.39 -2.43
C GLY A 66 -7.52 -4.37 -3.86
N ASP A 67 -7.21 -5.42 -4.62
CA ASP A 67 -7.60 -5.57 -6.02
C ASP A 67 -8.88 -6.41 -6.13
N ASN A 68 -9.76 -6.04 -7.06
CA ASN A 68 -10.91 -6.87 -7.42
C ASN A 68 -10.43 -8.19 -8.01
N LYS A 69 -10.97 -9.29 -7.52
CA LYS A 69 -10.76 -10.60 -8.12
C LYS A 69 -11.90 -10.87 -9.10
N PRO A 70 -11.59 -11.37 -10.32
CA PRO A 70 -12.62 -11.60 -11.33
C PRO A 70 -13.75 -12.56 -10.90
N ASP A 71 -13.45 -13.46 -9.96
CA ASP A 71 -14.34 -14.55 -9.54
C ASP A 71 -14.93 -14.35 -8.12
N GLU A 72 -14.68 -13.20 -7.47
CA GLU A 72 -15.20 -12.90 -6.13
C GLU A 72 -15.98 -11.60 -6.15
N GLU A 73 -17.22 -11.60 -5.66
CA GLU A 73 -17.97 -10.37 -5.44
C GLU A 73 -17.38 -9.61 -4.24
N PRO A 74 -17.13 -8.28 -4.37
CA PRO A 74 -16.66 -7.47 -3.26
C PRO A 74 -17.64 -7.51 -2.08
N LYS A 75 -17.10 -7.66 -0.87
CA LYS A 75 -17.88 -7.48 0.35
C LYS A 75 -17.94 -5.98 0.65
N ASN A 76 -19.13 -5.38 0.54
CA ASN A 76 -19.30 -3.92 0.56
C ASN A 76 -19.19 -3.26 1.95
N ASP A 77 -18.60 -3.91 2.94
CA ASP A 77 -18.44 -3.34 4.28
C ASP A 77 -17.43 -2.17 4.31
N PHE A 78 -16.45 -2.21 3.42
CA PHE A 78 -15.42 -1.19 3.23
C PHE A 78 -15.19 -0.93 1.74
N PRO A 79 -15.95 -0.03 1.11
CA PRO A 79 -15.79 0.30 -0.33
C PRO A 79 -14.41 0.87 -0.67
N HIS A 80 -13.82 1.64 0.26
CA HIS A 80 -12.56 2.33 0.06
C HIS A 80 -11.56 2.07 1.19
N ALA A 81 -10.28 2.28 0.91
CA ALA A 81 -9.22 2.19 1.93
C ALA A 81 -9.40 3.23 3.05
N SER A 82 -10.04 4.37 2.77
CA SER A 82 -10.38 5.38 3.79
C SER A 82 -11.39 4.86 4.81
N ASP A 83 -12.35 4.03 4.40
CA ASP A 83 -13.34 3.43 5.31
C ASP A 83 -12.66 2.44 6.25
N LEU A 84 -11.74 1.62 5.71
CA LEU A 84 -10.90 0.74 6.52
C LEU A 84 -10.02 1.54 7.48
N THR A 85 -9.37 2.62 6.99
CA THR A 85 -8.53 3.50 7.81
C THR A 85 -9.31 4.08 8.99
N ALA A 86 -10.51 4.64 8.73
CA ALA A 86 -11.38 5.18 9.78
C ALA A 86 -11.80 4.09 10.79
N TYR A 87 -12.08 2.89 10.30
CA TYR A 87 -12.45 1.77 11.15
C TYR A 87 -11.30 1.34 12.07
N ILE A 88 -10.09 1.17 11.54
CA ILE A 88 -8.90 0.84 12.34
C ILE A 88 -8.62 1.96 13.36
N ALA A 89 -8.68 3.23 12.94
CA ALA A 89 -8.47 4.37 13.82
C ALA A 89 -9.47 4.39 14.99
N SER A 90 -10.72 3.96 14.79
CA SER A 90 -11.73 3.86 15.84
C SER A 90 -11.41 2.80 16.91
N LYS A 91 -10.55 1.83 16.59
CA LYS A 91 -10.09 0.80 17.55
C LYS A 91 -8.90 1.27 18.40
N GLY A 92 -8.21 2.33 18.01
CA GLY A 92 -7.33 3.16 18.85
C GLY A 92 -5.92 2.65 19.15
N SER A 93 -5.45 1.56 18.55
CA SER A 93 -4.20 0.92 18.99
C SER A 93 -3.11 0.82 17.90
N PHE A 94 -3.37 1.25 16.66
CA PHE A 94 -2.48 1.02 15.53
C PHE A 94 -2.00 2.32 14.91
N ASP A 95 -0.75 2.31 14.46
CA ASP A 95 -0.23 3.32 13.54
C ASP A 95 -0.58 2.91 12.10
N ILE A 96 -1.25 3.82 11.37
CA ILE A 96 -1.88 3.49 10.10
C ILE A 96 -1.16 4.19 8.97
N ALA A 97 -0.60 3.39 8.05
CA ALA A 97 -0.07 3.88 6.78
C ALA A 97 -1.14 3.78 5.68
N GLY A 98 -1.14 4.75 4.78
CA GLY A 98 -1.93 4.71 3.56
C GLY A 98 -1.06 4.63 2.30
N ALA A 99 -1.56 4.03 1.22
CA ALA A 99 -0.90 4.10 -0.08
C ALA A 99 -1.24 5.41 -0.79
N CYS A 100 -0.25 5.94 -1.55
CA CYS A 100 -0.42 7.09 -2.44
C CYS A 100 0.27 6.85 -3.78
N TYR A 101 -0.11 7.61 -4.82
CA TYR A 101 0.24 7.31 -6.20
C TYR A 101 0.83 8.55 -6.90
N PRO A 102 2.17 8.62 -7.09
CA PRO A 102 2.82 9.75 -7.75
C PRO A 102 2.29 10.02 -9.17
N GLU A 103 1.94 8.97 -9.90
CA GLU A 103 1.44 9.03 -11.27
C GLU A 103 -0.09 8.82 -11.38
N THR A 104 -0.83 9.03 -10.28
CA THR A 104 -2.28 8.84 -10.17
C THR A 104 -2.71 7.37 -10.10
N HIS A 105 -3.68 7.06 -9.26
CA HIS A 105 -4.25 5.72 -9.16
C HIS A 105 -4.95 5.33 -10.47
N VAL A 106 -4.78 4.08 -10.92
CA VAL A 106 -5.34 3.60 -12.20
C VAL A 106 -6.88 3.71 -12.30
N ASP A 107 -7.58 3.65 -11.17
CA ASP A 107 -9.04 3.77 -11.09
C ASP A 107 -9.50 5.21 -10.80
N ALA A 108 -8.60 6.18 -10.62
CA ALA A 108 -8.98 7.57 -10.36
C ALA A 108 -9.37 8.27 -11.67
N GLU A 109 -10.42 9.08 -11.63
CA GLU A 109 -10.90 9.83 -12.80
C GLU A 109 -9.90 10.93 -13.22
N SER A 110 -9.18 11.49 -12.26
CA SER A 110 -8.14 12.50 -12.48
C SER A 110 -7.12 12.55 -11.35
N ALA A 111 -6.01 13.24 -11.59
CA ALA A 111 -4.98 13.46 -10.58
C ALA A 111 -5.49 14.33 -9.40
N GLU A 112 -6.40 15.25 -9.66
CA GLU A 112 -7.04 16.09 -8.65
C GLU A 112 -7.97 15.26 -7.77
N GLU A 113 -8.71 14.32 -8.36
CA GLU A 113 -9.59 13.42 -7.62
C GLU A 113 -8.79 12.45 -6.75
N ASP A 114 -7.68 11.92 -7.27
CA ASP A 114 -6.79 11.06 -6.50
C ASP A 114 -6.19 11.78 -5.27
N ILE A 115 -5.81 13.06 -5.42
CA ILE A 115 -5.35 13.89 -4.29
C ILE A 115 -6.45 14.14 -3.26
N LYS A 116 -7.71 14.37 -3.68
CA LYS A 116 -8.84 14.51 -2.75
C LYS A 116 -9.08 13.21 -1.98
N ASN A 117 -9.05 12.07 -2.66
CA ASN A 117 -9.20 10.76 -2.03
C ASN A 117 -8.05 10.47 -1.07
N LEU A 118 -6.83 10.91 -1.39
CA LEU A 118 -5.69 10.84 -0.49
C LEU A 118 -5.91 11.68 0.77
N LYS A 119 -6.41 12.90 0.63
CA LYS A 119 -6.74 13.77 1.78
C LYS A 119 -7.80 13.13 2.67
N ILE A 120 -8.86 12.56 2.09
CA ILE A 120 -9.90 11.82 2.85
C ILE A 120 -9.27 10.67 3.66
N LYS A 121 -8.33 9.93 3.08
CA LYS A 121 -7.62 8.85 3.74
C LYS A 121 -6.77 9.34 4.94
N VAL A 122 -6.08 10.46 4.77
CA VAL A 122 -5.30 11.09 5.86
C VAL A 122 -6.23 11.59 6.96
N ASP A 123 -7.33 12.27 6.61
CA ASP A 123 -8.33 12.75 7.58
C ASP A 123 -9.04 11.60 8.31
N ALA A 124 -9.12 10.43 7.69
CA ALA A 124 -9.63 9.21 8.31
C ALA A 124 -8.69 8.60 9.34
N GLY A 125 -7.43 9.06 9.44
CA GLY A 125 -6.49 8.63 10.47
C GLY A 125 -5.17 8.03 9.97
N ALA A 126 -4.87 8.10 8.68
CA ALA A 126 -3.55 7.68 8.21
C ALA A 126 -2.48 8.67 8.69
N SER A 127 -1.53 8.20 9.50
CA SER A 127 -0.45 8.99 10.12
C SER A 127 0.73 9.22 9.19
N HIS A 128 0.90 8.36 8.19
CA HIS A 128 1.93 8.46 7.16
C HIS A 128 1.50 7.75 5.88
N LEU A 129 2.23 7.98 4.81
CA LEU A 129 1.94 7.45 3.49
C LEU A 129 3.15 6.69 2.92
N VAL A 130 2.86 5.67 2.12
CA VAL A 130 3.86 4.96 1.31
C VAL A 130 3.48 5.10 -0.15
N SER A 131 4.38 5.63 -0.99
CA SER A 131 4.06 5.79 -2.39
C SER A 131 4.14 4.48 -3.17
N GLN A 132 3.33 4.38 -4.23
CA GLN A 132 3.57 3.42 -5.29
C GLN A 132 4.95 3.70 -5.91
N LEU A 133 5.57 2.65 -6.50
CA LEU A 133 6.84 2.80 -7.22
C LEU A 133 6.70 3.82 -8.37
N PHE A 134 7.77 4.53 -8.62
CA PHE A 134 7.93 5.47 -9.74
C PHE A 134 9.37 5.41 -10.23
N PHE A 135 9.60 5.78 -11.49
CA PHE A 135 10.94 5.79 -12.12
C PHE A 135 11.38 7.19 -12.55
N ASP A 136 10.45 8.14 -12.61
CA ASP A 136 10.73 9.53 -12.83
C ASP A 136 10.48 10.32 -11.55
N ASN A 137 11.55 10.89 -10.99
CA ASN A 137 11.48 11.67 -9.76
C ASN A 137 10.59 12.93 -9.92
N SER A 138 10.46 13.46 -11.14
CA SER A 138 9.60 14.62 -11.38
C SER A 138 8.13 14.32 -11.05
N CYS A 139 7.65 13.11 -11.36
CA CYS A 139 6.29 12.66 -11.00
C CYS A 139 6.09 12.69 -9.48
N TYR A 140 7.08 12.23 -8.72
CA TYR A 140 7.01 12.25 -7.25
C TYR A 140 7.02 13.68 -6.70
N TYR A 141 7.90 14.56 -7.18
CA TYR A 141 7.96 15.94 -6.71
C TYR A 141 6.68 16.73 -7.04
N ASP A 142 6.14 16.55 -8.24
CA ASP A 142 4.87 17.16 -8.63
C ASP A 142 3.69 16.64 -7.80
N PHE A 143 3.66 15.35 -7.54
CA PHE A 143 2.69 14.74 -6.64
C PHE A 143 2.80 15.31 -5.22
N GLU A 144 4.00 15.34 -4.64
CA GLU A 144 4.22 15.86 -3.30
C GLU A 144 3.75 17.31 -3.19
N LYS A 145 4.09 18.17 -4.15
CA LYS A 145 3.65 19.56 -4.21
C LYS A 145 2.11 19.67 -4.22
N ARG A 146 1.43 18.86 -5.03
CA ARG A 146 -0.05 18.84 -5.08
C ARG A 146 -0.65 18.33 -3.78
N ALA A 147 -0.09 17.27 -3.20
CA ALA A 147 -0.54 16.73 -1.92
C ALA A 147 -0.41 17.75 -0.79
N ARG A 148 0.75 18.43 -0.68
CA ARG A 148 0.94 19.52 0.31
C ARG A 148 -0.02 20.66 0.10
N ALA A 149 -0.26 21.08 -1.15
CA ALA A 149 -1.22 22.14 -1.47
C ALA A 149 -2.67 21.78 -1.08
N ALA A 150 -3.01 20.49 -1.07
CA ALA A 150 -4.30 19.98 -0.60
C ALA A 150 -4.37 19.73 0.92
N GLY A 151 -3.32 20.09 1.69
CA GLY A 151 -3.27 19.91 3.14
C GLY A 151 -2.96 18.49 3.60
N VAL A 152 -2.24 17.71 2.79
CA VAL A 152 -1.68 16.42 3.18
C VAL A 152 -0.30 16.67 3.80
N ASP A 153 -0.24 16.80 5.14
CA ASP A 153 0.97 17.20 5.87
C ASP A 153 1.72 16.02 6.51
N VAL A 154 1.18 14.82 6.44
CA VAL A 154 1.81 13.61 6.99
C VAL A 154 3.07 13.21 6.20
N PRO A 155 4.03 12.50 6.82
CA PRO A 155 5.20 11.97 6.12
C PRO A 155 4.83 11.07 4.94
N ILE A 156 5.60 11.16 3.85
CA ILE A 156 5.45 10.30 2.67
C ILE A 156 6.77 9.55 2.44
N ALA A 157 6.74 8.23 2.58
CA ALA A 157 7.84 7.36 2.24
C ALA A 157 7.81 7.03 0.74
N ALA A 158 8.93 7.26 0.05
CA ALA A 158 9.05 6.91 -1.36
C ALA A 158 9.17 5.40 -1.57
N GLY A 159 8.26 4.82 -2.34
CA GLY A 159 8.31 3.42 -2.75
C GLY A 159 9.33 3.22 -3.87
N ILE A 160 10.40 2.49 -3.58
CA ILE A 160 11.50 2.25 -4.53
C ILE A 160 11.59 0.74 -4.80
N MET A 161 11.70 0.37 -6.07
CA MET A 161 11.90 -1.00 -6.49
C MET A 161 13.12 -1.12 -7.41
N PRO A 162 14.13 -1.94 -7.06
CA PRO A 162 15.26 -2.20 -7.94
C PRO A 162 14.80 -3.02 -9.15
N VAL A 163 15.19 -2.57 -10.35
CA VAL A 163 14.88 -3.27 -11.60
C VAL A 163 15.93 -4.33 -11.85
N THR A 164 15.61 -5.58 -11.54
CA THR A 164 16.51 -6.73 -11.74
C THR A 164 16.12 -7.59 -12.94
N ASN A 165 14.89 -7.45 -13.45
CA ASN A 165 14.38 -8.22 -14.57
C ASN A 165 13.43 -7.37 -15.42
N LYS A 166 13.76 -7.16 -16.70
CA LYS A 166 12.98 -6.33 -17.63
C LYS A 166 11.53 -6.78 -17.76
N LYS A 167 11.29 -8.08 -18.00
CA LYS A 167 9.92 -8.60 -18.18
C LYS A 167 9.06 -8.44 -16.92
N GLN A 168 9.67 -8.61 -15.74
CA GLN A 168 8.97 -8.45 -14.48
C GLN A 168 8.58 -6.99 -14.27
N ILE A 169 9.47 -6.05 -14.56
CA ILE A 169 9.16 -4.63 -14.37
C ILE A 169 8.12 -4.13 -15.37
N GLU A 170 8.20 -4.53 -16.64
CA GLU A 170 7.21 -4.18 -17.67
C GLU A 170 5.79 -4.63 -17.24
N ARG A 171 5.67 -5.85 -16.72
CA ARG A 171 4.40 -6.33 -16.16
C ARG A 171 3.96 -5.51 -14.94
N MET A 172 4.88 -5.18 -14.06
CA MET A 172 4.57 -4.49 -12.82
C MET A 172 4.10 -3.05 -13.06
N VAL A 173 4.77 -2.29 -13.94
CA VAL A 173 4.35 -0.93 -14.27
C VAL A 173 2.97 -0.90 -14.93
N THR A 174 2.64 -1.90 -15.74
CA THR A 174 1.29 -2.04 -16.32
C THR A 174 0.22 -2.23 -15.23
N LEU A 175 0.53 -3.00 -14.17
CA LEU A 175 -0.40 -3.24 -13.07
C LEU A 175 -0.52 -2.04 -12.12
N CYS A 176 0.54 -1.28 -11.96
CA CYS A 176 0.62 -0.17 -11.00
C CYS A 176 0.30 1.20 -11.62
N GLY A 177 0.15 1.27 -12.94
CA GLY A 177 -0.04 2.55 -13.65
C GLY A 177 1.20 3.45 -13.68
N ALA A 178 2.39 2.94 -13.31
CA ALA A 178 3.62 3.71 -13.34
C ALA A 178 4.20 3.77 -14.77
N SER A 179 4.82 4.89 -15.13
CA SER A 179 5.54 5.04 -16.39
C SER A 179 6.95 4.46 -16.28
N LEU A 180 7.45 3.90 -17.39
CA LEU A 180 8.80 3.36 -17.47
C LEU A 180 9.60 4.14 -18.51
N PRO A 181 10.41 5.12 -18.12
CA PRO A 181 11.24 5.88 -19.05
C PRO A 181 12.20 4.96 -19.82
N SER A 182 12.40 5.24 -21.11
CA SER A 182 13.22 4.40 -22.01
C SER A 182 14.67 4.23 -21.55
N ASN A 183 15.24 5.23 -20.89
CA ASN A 183 16.59 5.18 -20.32
C ASN A 183 16.69 4.24 -19.10
N CYS A 184 15.61 3.99 -18.34
CA CYS A 184 15.61 3.01 -17.25
C CYS A 184 15.85 1.58 -17.74
N LEU A 185 15.45 1.26 -18.97
CA LEU A 185 15.66 -0.05 -19.58
C LEU A 185 17.09 -0.30 -20.05
N LEU A 186 17.85 0.76 -20.31
CA LEU A 186 19.24 0.66 -20.79
C LEU A 186 20.20 0.15 -19.70
N TYR A 187 19.91 0.45 -18.43
CA TYR A 187 20.75 0.06 -17.30
C TYR A 187 20.44 -1.33 -16.72
N THR A 188 19.40 -2.00 -17.23
CA THR A 188 18.98 -3.34 -16.77
C THR A 188 19.54 -4.48 -17.62
N SER A 189 20.30 -4.18 -18.68
CA SER A 189 21.09 -5.20 -19.39
C SER A 189 22.21 -5.68 -18.46
N PRO A 190 22.37 -7.00 -18.25
CA PRO A 190 23.53 -7.49 -17.53
C PRO A 190 24.78 -6.98 -18.23
N SER A 191 25.69 -6.34 -17.45
CA SER A 191 27.00 -5.94 -17.96
C SER A 191 27.63 -7.14 -18.65
N PRO A 192 28.12 -7.02 -19.87
CA PRO A 192 28.84 -8.12 -20.49
C PRO A 192 30.03 -8.47 -19.59
N ARG A 193 30.11 -9.73 -19.19
CA ARG A 193 31.24 -10.27 -18.44
C ARG A 193 32.45 -10.37 -19.34
#